data_dc737282e27b789c16a10ac29290e57e
#
_entry.id   dc737282e27b789c16a10ac29290e57e
#
_cell.length_a   1.000
_cell.length_b   1.000
_cell.length_c   1.000
_cell.angle_alpha   90.00
_cell.angle_beta   90.00
_cell.angle_gamma   90.00
#
_symmetry.space_group_name_H-M   'P 1'
#
loop_
_entity.id
_entity.type
_entity.pdbx_description
1 polymer ?
#
loop_
_entity_poly.entity_id
_entity_poly.type
_entity_poly.pdbx_seq_one_letter_code
_entity_poly.pdbx_strand_id
1 'polypeptide(L)'
;MKILFTHGYFLSEDPKELQIMRPYVPLGILYISSYLEQHGYENEIFDSTFSTLEKLKEKLLNQRPDIIAIYTNLMTKLNVLKIIKFIRSEASLKDIKIFLGGPEVRNYSENFLNYGADVIIIGEGEETTLELIKNLETSTTTLLDSARSDKLLSIQGIAYLEDGQLITTPERSLIKDINILPFPNRQKIDFTNYLNSWKTHHGYSMMSVNTMRGCPYTCKWCSRAVYGGTYRRRSPQLVAQELKMIKDTYNPDMIWFVDDVFTIHHKWLTEFAEEVKKQDAIIPYEIISRADRLNEDVIKTLKASGCFRVWVGAESGSQKIIDAMDRRVDVMKTREMINLTKQHGLEAGTFIMLGYPGETKEDIKETIEHLVQANPSQYTITIAYPIKGTELYNEMKNEFLDQQMDWETTTDRDIDFKRTHPKQYYQYAIQWVMNEVYLKTKNKSLLKIPYLKLKSLKYQLQMELCK
;
A
#
# COMPACT_ATOMS: atom_id res chain seq x y z
N MET A 1 -13.13 -19.05 21.74
CA MET A 1 -11.93 -18.19 21.69
C MET A 1 -12.34 -16.83 21.11
N LYS A 2 -11.95 -15.70 21.75
CA LYS A 2 -12.25 -14.34 21.31
C LYS A 2 -11.10 -13.81 20.46
N ILE A 3 -11.36 -13.46 19.21
CA ILE A 3 -10.36 -12.99 18.26
C ILE A 3 -10.68 -11.55 17.90
N LEU A 4 -9.70 -10.64 18.10
CA LEU A 4 -9.80 -9.24 17.74
C LEU A 4 -8.77 -8.92 16.65
N PHE A 5 -9.23 -8.40 15.52
CA PHE A 5 -8.38 -7.82 14.49
C PHE A 5 -8.26 -6.31 14.66
N THR A 6 -7.09 -5.75 14.38
CA THR A 6 -6.89 -4.29 14.34
C THR A 6 -5.67 -3.92 13.48
N HIS A 7 -5.37 -2.65 13.42
CA HIS A 7 -4.20 -2.07 12.77
C HIS A 7 -3.76 -0.79 13.49
N GLY A 8 -2.56 -0.30 13.17
CA GLY A 8 -1.99 0.90 13.80
C GLY A 8 -2.26 2.22 13.05
N TYR A 9 -3.21 2.26 12.10
CA TYR A 9 -3.51 3.47 11.35
C TYR A 9 -4.56 4.30 12.08
N PHE A 10 -4.12 5.27 12.85
CA PHE A 10 -4.96 6.28 13.51
C PHE A 10 -4.85 7.59 12.72
N LEU A 11 -5.87 7.92 11.94
CA LEU A 11 -5.86 9.08 11.06
C LEU A 11 -5.60 10.39 11.83
N SER A 12 -6.16 10.51 13.03
CA SER A 12 -6.00 11.69 13.90
C SER A 12 -4.57 11.91 14.40
N GLU A 13 -3.72 10.90 14.37
CA GLU A 13 -2.33 10.97 14.85
C GLU A 13 -1.32 11.27 13.72
N ASP A 14 -1.74 11.24 12.45
CA ASP A 14 -0.87 11.53 11.31
C ASP A 14 -1.25 12.86 10.64
N PRO A 15 -0.48 13.95 10.89
CA PRO A 15 -0.79 15.27 10.33
C PRO A 15 -0.78 15.30 8.80
N LYS A 16 -0.01 14.43 8.15
CA LYS A 16 0.06 14.35 6.69
C LYS A 16 -1.18 13.66 6.13
N GLU A 17 -1.59 12.56 6.75
CA GLU A 17 -2.82 11.84 6.36
C GLU A 17 -4.07 12.69 6.62
N LEU A 18 -4.10 13.45 7.74
CA LEU A 18 -5.15 14.44 8.01
C LEU A 18 -5.23 15.53 6.94
N GLN A 19 -4.09 15.99 6.42
CA GLN A 19 -4.06 16.99 5.35
C GLN A 19 -4.53 16.41 4.02
N ILE A 20 -4.16 15.15 3.73
CA ILE A 20 -4.54 14.44 2.50
C ILE A 20 -6.01 14.00 2.57
N MET A 21 -6.47 13.55 3.72
CA MET A 21 -7.82 13.06 4.03
C MET A 21 -8.35 12.04 3.00
N ARG A 22 -7.53 11.04 2.71
CA ARG A 22 -7.86 9.90 1.84
C ARG A 22 -7.74 8.59 2.61
N PRO A 23 -8.57 8.38 3.64
CA PRO A 23 -8.49 7.18 4.45
C PRO A 23 -8.74 5.93 3.60
N TYR A 24 -7.94 4.90 3.84
CA TYR A 24 -8.03 3.62 3.15
C TYR A 24 -8.49 2.52 4.10
N VAL A 25 -9.28 1.61 3.53
CA VAL A 25 -9.89 0.49 4.24
C VAL A 25 -8.84 -0.61 4.46
N PRO A 26 -8.79 -1.26 5.63
CA PRO A 26 -7.87 -2.36 5.92
C PRO A 26 -8.33 -3.68 5.26
N LEU A 27 -8.36 -3.74 3.92
CA LEU A 27 -8.91 -4.86 3.15
C LEU A 27 -8.30 -6.22 3.54
N GLY A 28 -7.00 -6.28 3.82
CA GLY A 28 -6.34 -7.53 4.23
C GLY A 28 -6.99 -8.15 5.48
N ILE A 29 -7.27 -7.33 6.49
CA ILE A 29 -7.96 -7.78 7.72
C ILE A 29 -9.38 -8.24 7.39
N LEU A 30 -10.10 -7.51 6.53
CA LEU A 30 -11.47 -7.86 6.14
C LEU A 30 -11.54 -9.20 5.39
N TYR A 31 -10.54 -9.52 4.56
CA TYR A 31 -10.43 -10.82 3.89
C TYR A 31 -10.17 -11.95 4.90
N ILE A 32 -9.20 -11.77 5.81
CA ILE A 32 -8.89 -12.78 6.84
C ILE A 32 -10.11 -12.99 7.76
N SER A 33 -10.77 -11.92 8.18
CA SER A 33 -12.00 -11.98 8.99
C SER A 33 -13.08 -12.82 8.32
N SER A 34 -13.35 -12.55 7.06
CA SER A 34 -14.36 -13.28 6.27
C SER A 34 -13.97 -14.75 6.07
N TYR A 35 -12.69 -15.02 5.82
CA TYR A 35 -12.17 -16.36 5.66
C TYR A 35 -12.32 -17.21 6.93
N LEU A 36 -12.03 -16.61 8.09
CA LEU A 36 -12.22 -17.28 9.38
C LEU A 36 -13.69 -17.59 9.66
N GLU A 37 -14.60 -16.64 9.40
CA GLU A 37 -16.04 -16.88 9.57
C GLU A 37 -16.57 -17.99 8.67
N GLN A 38 -16.08 -18.08 7.44
CA GLN A 38 -16.41 -19.19 6.54
C GLN A 38 -16.01 -20.56 7.12
N HIS A 39 -15.02 -20.58 8.02
CA HIS A 39 -14.54 -21.78 8.71
C HIS A 39 -15.09 -21.92 10.14
N GLY A 40 -16.10 -21.13 10.53
CA GLY A 40 -16.78 -21.22 11.81
C GLY A 40 -16.12 -20.45 12.97
N TYR A 41 -15.16 -19.57 12.67
CA TYR A 41 -14.48 -18.78 13.69
C TYR A 41 -15.00 -17.33 13.72
N GLU A 42 -15.84 -17.05 14.70
CA GLU A 42 -16.29 -15.70 14.96
C GLU A 42 -15.11 -14.81 15.38
N ASN A 43 -15.13 -13.56 14.91
CA ASN A 43 -14.09 -12.58 15.22
C ASN A 43 -14.66 -11.16 15.22
N GLU A 44 -13.94 -10.23 15.83
CA GLU A 44 -14.26 -8.82 15.81
C GLU A 44 -13.15 -8.01 15.12
N ILE A 45 -13.51 -6.85 14.59
CA ILE A 45 -12.56 -5.88 14.06
C ILE A 45 -12.70 -4.57 14.85
N PHE A 46 -11.57 -4.09 15.36
CA PHE A 46 -11.44 -2.71 15.80
C PHE A 46 -10.76 -1.91 14.70
N ASP A 47 -11.54 -1.17 13.94
CA ASP A 47 -11.01 -0.26 12.92
C ASP A 47 -10.44 0.99 13.59
N SER A 48 -9.13 1.12 13.56
CA SER A 48 -8.40 2.21 14.18
C SER A 48 -8.49 3.52 13.40
N THR A 49 -8.89 3.50 12.12
CA THR A 49 -8.80 4.64 11.20
C THR A 49 -9.44 5.91 11.76
N PHE A 50 -10.67 5.81 12.24
CA PHE A 50 -11.41 6.94 12.82
C PHE A 50 -11.54 6.86 14.35
N SER A 51 -10.68 6.08 14.99
CA SER A 51 -10.65 5.88 16.42
C SER A 51 -9.36 6.44 17.03
N THR A 52 -9.10 6.14 18.29
CA THR A 52 -7.90 6.54 19.02
C THR A 52 -7.23 5.33 19.69
N LEU A 53 -5.96 5.45 20.01
CA LEU A 53 -5.24 4.43 20.75
C LEU A 53 -5.89 4.18 22.13
N GLU A 54 -6.39 5.22 22.79
CA GLU A 54 -7.06 5.15 24.09
C GLU A 54 -8.33 4.29 24.01
N LYS A 55 -9.17 4.48 22.99
CA LYS A 55 -10.36 3.63 22.78
C LYS A 55 -10.02 2.18 22.51
N LEU A 56 -8.90 1.91 21.80
CA LEU A 56 -8.42 0.54 21.65
C LEU A 56 -7.98 -0.05 22.98
N LYS A 57 -7.26 0.71 23.81
CA LYS A 57 -6.85 0.28 25.15
C LYS A 57 -8.06 -0.05 26.06
N GLU A 58 -9.07 0.83 26.08
CA GLU A 58 -10.32 0.59 26.79
C GLU A 58 -11.02 -0.69 26.32
N LYS A 59 -11.11 -0.90 25.00
CA LYS A 59 -11.68 -2.14 24.43
C LYS A 59 -10.91 -3.37 24.89
N LEU A 60 -9.60 -3.34 24.85
CA LEU A 60 -8.74 -4.45 25.28
C LEU A 60 -8.93 -4.78 26.78
N LEU A 61 -8.99 -3.77 27.64
CA LEU A 61 -9.21 -3.96 29.08
C LEU A 61 -10.59 -4.56 29.38
N ASN A 62 -11.61 -4.12 28.65
CA ASN A 62 -13.00 -4.57 28.85
C ASN A 62 -13.27 -5.96 28.29
N GLN A 63 -12.75 -6.27 27.08
CA GLN A 63 -13.07 -7.52 26.39
C GLN A 63 -12.08 -8.64 26.65
N ARG A 64 -10.81 -8.32 26.87
CA ARG A 64 -9.70 -9.28 27.06
C ARG A 64 -9.76 -10.40 26.04
N PRO A 65 -9.51 -10.11 24.76
CA PRO A 65 -9.53 -11.13 23.73
C PRO A 65 -8.42 -12.17 23.99
N ASP A 66 -8.63 -13.41 23.55
CA ASP A 66 -7.60 -14.46 23.62
C ASP A 66 -6.47 -14.17 22.62
N ILE A 67 -6.85 -13.61 21.46
CA ILE A 67 -5.93 -13.25 20.36
C ILE A 67 -6.21 -11.84 19.90
N ILE A 68 -5.14 -11.06 19.72
CA ILE A 68 -5.15 -9.83 18.92
C ILE A 68 -4.28 -10.02 17.67
N ALA A 69 -4.87 -9.90 16.48
CA ALA A 69 -4.18 -9.97 15.21
C ALA A 69 -4.05 -8.56 14.62
N ILE A 70 -2.82 -8.08 14.40
CA ILE A 70 -2.55 -6.69 14.05
C ILE A 70 -1.91 -6.62 12.66
N TYR A 71 -2.54 -5.91 11.73
CA TYR A 71 -1.95 -5.59 10.45
C TYR A 71 -0.90 -4.49 10.60
N THR A 72 0.30 -4.76 10.07
CA THR A 72 1.47 -3.88 10.22
C THR A 72 2.08 -3.57 8.85
N ASN A 73 2.21 -2.30 8.55
CA ASN A 73 2.94 -1.79 7.40
C ASN A 73 3.86 -0.64 7.83
N LEU A 74 4.64 -0.13 6.90
CA LEU A 74 5.57 0.98 7.11
C LEU A 74 4.95 2.20 7.81
N MET A 75 3.68 2.53 7.50
CA MET A 75 2.97 3.67 8.08
C MET A 75 2.49 3.42 9.51
N THR A 76 2.15 2.18 9.81
CA THR A 76 1.46 1.82 11.06
C THR A 76 2.40 1.27 12.13
N LYS A 77 3.65 0.94 11.77
CA LYS A 77 4.64 0.30 12.63
C LYS A 77 4.75 0.94 14.02
N LEU A 78 4.96 2.26 14.09
CA LEU A 78 5.19 2.93 15.38
C LEU A 78 3.98 2.84 16.31
N ASN A 79 2.77 2.92 15.78
CA ASN A 79 1.56 2.74 16.58
C ASN A 79 1.34 1.27 16.96
N VAL A 80 1.71 0.33 16.11
CA VAL A 80 1.69 -1.11 16.46
C VAL A 80 2.63 -1.37 17.64
N LEU A 81 3.82 -0.78 17.68
CA LEU A 81 4.73 -0.88 18.82
C LEU A 81 4.10 -0.32 20.11
N LYS A 82 3.39 0.82 20.05
CA LYS A 82 2.65 1.35 21.21
C LYS A 82 1.56 0.38 21.70
N ILE A 83 0.85 -0.28 20.79
CA ILE A 83 -0.18 -1.28 21.13
C ILE A 83 0.46 -2.49 21.85
N ILE A 84 1.53 -3.05 21.28
CA ILE A 84 2.26 -4.18 21.88
C ILE A 84 2.76 -3.82 23.28
N LYS A 85 3.42 -2.67 23.42
CA LYS A 85 3.94 -2.18 24.70
C LYS A 85 2.84 -2.07 25.76
N PHE A 86 1.70 -1.51 25.39
CA PHE A 86 0.56 -1.40 26.28
C PHE A 86 0.07 -2.79 26.75
N ILE A 87 -0.15 -3.72 25.84
CA ILE A 87 -0.63 -5.08 26.18
C ILE A 87 0.35 -5.77 27.13
N ARG A 88 1.66 -5.67 26.88
CA ARG A 88 2.69 -6.33 27.71
C ARG A 88 2.90 -5.64 29.04
N SER A 89 2.63 -4.35 29.16
CA SER A 89 2.73 -3.62 30.43
C SER A 89 1.54 -3.85 31.38
N GLU A 90 0.37 -4.27 30.84
CA GLU A 90 -0.85 -4.47 31.62
C GLU A 90 -0.97 -5.90 32.11
N ALA A 91 -0.92 -6.10 33.44
CA ALA A 91 -0.97 -7.44 34.06
C ALA A 91 -2.21 -8.25 33.63
N SER A 92 -3.35 -7.58 33.41
CA SER A 92 -4.60 -8.21 32.99
C SER A 92 -4.65 -8.61 31.52
N LEU A 93 -3.70 -8.19 30.69
CA LEU A 93 -3.62 -8.42 29.25
C LEU A 93 -2.41 -9.24 28.83
N LYS A 94 -1.49 -9.55 29.74
CA LYS A 94 -0.20 -10.21 29.43
C LYS A 94 -0.35 -11.55 28.70
N ASP A 95 -1.46 -12.27 28.92
CA ASP A 95 -1.71 -13.59 28.34
C ASP A 95 -2.33 -13.53 26.93
N ILE A 96 -2.74 -12.34 26.46
CA ILE A 96 -3.25 -12.13 25.11
C ILE A 96 -2.15 -12.49 24.09
N LYS A 97 -2.52 -13.33 23.12
CA LYS A 97 -1.63 -13.69 22.03
C LYS A 97 -1.62 -12.62 20.97
N ILE A 98 -0.45 -12.08 20.65
CA ILE A 98 -0.25 -11.01 19.67
C ILE A 98 0.28 -11.62 18.38
N PHE A 99 -0.56 -11.65 17.34
CA PHE A 99 -0.18 -12.05 16.00
C PHE A 99 0.02 -10.80 15.14
N LEU A 100 1.14 -10.72 14.43
CA LEU A 100 1.40 -9.64 13.48
C LEU A 100 1.46 -10.17 12.06
N GLY A 101 0.82 -9.46 11.14
CA GLY A 101 0.87 -9.73 9.71
C GLY A 101 1.02 -8.45 8.90
N GLY A 102 1.26 -8.58 7.60
CA GLY A 102 1.41 -7.45 6.69
C GLY A 102 2.82 -7.29 6.14
N PRO A 103 3.05 -6.29 5.27
CA PRO A 103 4.30 -6.19 4.51
C PRO A 103 5.55 -5.85 5.34
N GLU A 104 5.40 -5.21 6.49
CA GLU A 104 6.51 -4.76 7.34
C GLU A 104 7.15 -5.91 8.12
N VAL A 105 6.32 -6.85 8.60
CA VAL A 105 6.75 -7.83 9.61
C VAL A 105 7.75 -8.86 9.08
N ARG A 106 7.69 -9.21 7.79
CA ARG A 106 8.61 -10.17 7.17
C ARG A 106 10.09 -9.80 7.35
N ASN A 107 10.37 -8.51 7.19
CA ASN A 107 11.74 -8.01 7.18
C ASN A 107 12.27 -7.65 8.58
N TYR A 108 11.39 -7.62 9.59
CA TYR A 108 11.68 -7.23 10.96
C TYR A 108 11.10 -8.22 11.98
N SER A 109 10.96 -9.50 11.60
CA SER A 109 10.32 -10.52 12.44
C SER A 109 10.95 -10.60 13.84
N GLU A 110 12.27 -10.69 13.91
CA GLU A 110 13.01 -10.78 15.18
C GLU A 110 12.79 -9.52 16.05
N ASN A 111 12.81 -8.34 15.46
CA ASN A 111 12.56 -7.09 16.17
C ASN A 111 11.17 -7.06 16.81
N PHE A 112 10.12 -7.41 16.06
CA PHE A 112 8.76 -7.43 16.57
C PHE A 112 8.54 -8.50 17.64
N LEU A 113 9.14 -9.68 17.47
CA LEU A 113 9.06 -10.77 18.46
C LEU A 113 9.76 -10.38 19.76
N ASN A 114 10.97 -9.83 19.69
CA ASN A 114 11.70 -9.32 20.86
C ASN A 114 10.96 -8.16 21.53
N TYR A 115 10.17 -7.40 20.77
CA TYR A 115 9.36 -6.30 21.32
C TYR A 115 8.10 -6.78 22.03
N GLY A 116 7.72 -8.06 21.85
CA GLY A 116 6.62 -8.69 22.57
C GLY A 116 5.50 -9.28 21.72
N ALA A 117 5.65 -9.38 20.41
CA ALA A 117 4.74 -10.20 19.60
C ALA A 117 4.97 -11.69 19.89
N ASP A 118 3.93 -12.52 19.78
CA ASP A 118 4.07 -13.98 19.97
C ASP A 118 4.35 -14.68 18.64
N VAL A 119 3.68 -14.26 17.56
CA VAL A 119 3.83 -14.90 16.24
C VAL A 119 3.80 -13.83 15.14
N ILE A 120 4.69 -14.00 14.17
CA ILE A 120 4.69 -13.25 12.91
C ILE A 120 4.10 -14.13 11.81
N ILE A 121 3.13 -13.61 11.08
CA ILE A 121 2.52 -14.24 9.91
C ILE A 121 3.18 -13.67 8.66
N ILE A 122 3.85 -14.52 7.89
CA ILE A 122 4.64 -14.17 6.71
C ILE A 122 3.87 -14.54 5.44
N GLY A 123 3.60 -13.58 4.58
CA GLY A 123 2.86 -13.79 3.32
C GLY A 123 1.35 -13.62 3.46
N GLU A 124 0.57 -14.48 2.80
CA GLU A 124 -0.90 -14.44 2.85
C GLU A 124 -1.40 -14.96 4.20
N GLY A 125 -2.29 -14.21 4.82
CA GLY A 125 -2.69 -14.45 6.21
C GLY A 125 -3.87 -15.42 6.40
N GLU A 126 -4.67 -15.69 5.38
CA GLU A 126 -5.95 -16.40 5.52
C GLU A 126 -5.77 -17.81 6.06
N GLU A 127 -5.03 -18.67 5.36
CA GLU A 127 -4.80 -20.06 5.76
C GLU A 127 -3.91 -20.13 7.00
N THR A 128 -2.86 -19.30 7.07
CA THR A 128 -1.92 -19.32 8.19
C THR A 128 -2.60 -18.92 9.50
N THR A 129 -3.46 -17.89 9.49
CA THR A 129 -4.21 -17.50 10.68
C THR A 129 -5.17 -18.59 11.11
N LEU A 130 -5.88 -19.23 10.16
CA LEU A 130 -6.78 -20.34 10.45
C LEU A 130 -6.05 -21.52 11.11
N GLU A 131 -4.89 -21.91 10.61
CA GLU A 131 -4.10 -23.01 11.20
C GLU A 131 -3.59 -22.66 12.59
N LEU A 132 -3.12 -21.43 12.82
CA LEU A 132 -2.71 -20.96 14.13
C LEU A 132 -3.87 -21.04 15.14
N ILE A 133 -5.06 -20.59 14.75
CA ILE A 133 -6.26 -20.63 15.61
C ILE A 133 -6.63 -22.08 15.96
N LYS A 134 -6.69 -22.99 14.97
CA LYS A 134 -6.95 -24.42 15.19
C LYS A 134 -5.93 -25.07 16.13
N ASN A 135 -4.67 -24.71 15.96
CA ASN A 135 -3.61 -25.21 16.83
C ASN A 135 -3.80 -24.76 18.29
N LEU A 136 -4.20 -23.51 18.50
CA LEU A 136 -4.48 -22.98 19.84
C LEU A 136 -5.67 -23.64 20.51
N GLU A 137 -6.73 -23.97 19.80
CA GLU A 137 -7.91 -24.63 20.37
C GLU A 137 -7.64 -26.07 20.82
N THR A 138 -6.78 -26.78 20.10
CA THR A 138 -6.47 -28.19 20.39
C THR A 138 -5.49 -28.37 21.53
N SER A 139 -4.99 -27.28 22.13
CA SER A 139 -3.97 -27.33 23.16
C SER A 139 -4.49 -26.82 24.50
N THR A 140 -4.37 -27.65 25.51
CA THR A 140 -4.74 -27.35 26.92
C THR A 140 -3.66 -26.56 27.67
N THR A 141 -2.52 -26.28 27.05
CA THR A 141 -1.32 -25.66 27.64
C THR A 141 -0.93 -24.36 26.93
N THR A 142 -0.03 -23.56 27.53
CA THR A 142 0.40 -22.24 27.00
C THR A 142 1.18 -22.34 25.67
N LEU A 143 1.27 -21.27 24.87
CA LEU A 143 1.91 -21.28 23.53
C LEU A 143 3.40 -21.68 23.52
N LEU A 144 4.06 -21.68 24.66
CA LEU A 144 5.51 -21.82 24.78
C LEU A 144 5.97 -23.11 25.48
N ASP A 145 5.09 -24.11 25.66
CA ASP A 145 5.50 -25.41 26.18
C ASP A 145 6.15 -26.27 25.09
N SER A 146 7.20 -27.02 25.42
CA SER A 146 7.99 -27.82 24.47
C SER A 146 7.19 -28.81 23.63
N ALA A 147 6.09 -29.32 24.13
CA ALA A 147 5.14 -30.15 23.37
C ALA A 147 4.35 -29.39 22.28
N ARG A 148 4.46 -28.07 22.23
CA ARG A 148 3.80 -27.17 21.28
C ARG A 148 4.74 -26.65 20.20
N SER A 149 6.02 -26.62 20.45
CA SER A 149 7.05 -26.27 19.48
C SER A 149 6.92 -27.13 18.23
N ASP A 150 6.76 -28.45 18.39
CA ASP A 150 6.56 -29.38 17.26
C ASP A 150 5.32 -29.06 16.42
N LYS A 151 4.24 -28.54 17.04
CA LYS A 151 3.02 -28.13 16.34
C LYS A 151 3.17 -26.82 15.60
N LEU A 152 3.86 -25.82 16.15
CA LEU A 152 4.16 -24.56 15.44
C LEU A 152 5.11 -24.80 14.28
N LEU A 153 6.07 -25.71 14.42
CA LEU A 153 6.99 -26.10 13.35
C LEU A 153 6.26 -26.67 12.12
N SER A 154 5.09 -27.27 12.31
CA SER A 154 4.27 -27.78 11.20
C SER A 154 3.51 -26.71 10.43
N ILE A 155 3.32 -25.51 10.99
CA ILE A 155 2.60 -24.40 10.36
C ILE A 155 3.56 -23.61 9.44
N GLN A 156 3.27 -23.56 8.17
CA GLN A 156 4.07 -22.82 7.20
C GLN A 156 3.79 -21.32 7.27
N GLY A 157 4.81 -20.51 6.99
CA GLY A 157 4.69 -19.06 6.86
C GLY A 157 4.57 -18.31 8.18
N ILE A 158 5.24 -18.77 9.23
CA ILE A 158 5.30 -18.08 10.52
C ILE A 158 6.74 -17.90 11.01
N ALA A 159 6.91 -16.95 11.92
CA ALA A 159 8.10 -16.84 12.75
C ALA A 159 7.68 -16.60 14.21
N TYR A 160 8.45 -17.16 15.17
CA TYR A 160 8.25 -17.03 16.61
C TYR A 160 9.58 -17.18 17.35
N LEU A 161 9.61 -16.89 18.64
CA LEU A 161 10.77 -17.15 19.49
C LEU A 161 10.57 -18.45 20.26
N GLU A 162 11.61 -19.29 20.28
CA GLU A 162 11.74 -20.46 21.12
C GLU A 162 13.04 -20.36 21.92
N ASP A 163 12.95 -20.40 23.23
CA ASP A 163 14.09 -20.19 24.13
C ASP A 163 14.95 -18.96 23.79
N GLY A 164 14.28 -17.87 23.32
CA GLY A 164 14.92 -16.63 22.89
C GLY A 164 15.56 -16.68 21.50
N GLN A 165 15.45 -17.79 20.78
CA GLN A 165 15.96 -17.94 19.43
C GLN A 165 14.86 -17.76 18.40
N LEU A 166 15.15 -17.05 17.30
CA LEU A 166 14.22 -16.89 16.19
C LEU A 166 14.06 -18.21 15.41
N ILE A 167 12.85 -18.73 15.41
CA ILE A 167 12.43 -19.84 14.55
C ILE A 167 11.59 -19.27 13.41
N THR A 168 11.96 -19.61 12.17
CA THR A 168 11.17 -19.27 10.98
C THR A 168 10.83 -20.57 10.26
N THR A 169 9.55 -20.84 10.07
CA THR A 169 9.08 -22.03 9.36
C THR A 169 9.18 -21.84 7.84
N PRO A 170 9.14 -22.91 7.03
CA PRO A 170 9.14 -22.79 5.59
C PRO A 170 8.04 -21.86 5.09
N GLU A 171 8.31 -21.13 4.02
CA GLU A 171 7.31 -20.26 3.41
C GLU A 171 6.08 -21.06 2.98
N ARG A 172 4.89 -20.51 3.27
CA ARG A 172 3.64 -21.07 2.75
C ARG A 172 3.52 -20.79 1.26
N SER A 173 3.09 -21.81 0.51
CA SER A 173 2.71 -21.61 -0.88
C SER A 173 1.57 -20.61 -1.00
N LEU A 174 1.66 -19.71 -1.96
CA LEU A 174 0.61 -18.72 -2.21
C LEU A 174 -0.67 -19.40 -2.67
N ILE A 175 -1.83 -18.88 -2.26
CA ILE A 175 -3.16 -19.35 -2.70
C ILE A 175 -3.24 -19.23 -4.22
N LYS A 176 -3.23 -20.35 -4.94
CA LYS A 176 -3.17 -20.37 -6.42
C LYS A 176 -4.43 -19.79 -7.04
N ASP A 177 -5.58 -20.23 -6.60
CA ASP A 177 -6.88 -19.72 -7.05
C ASP A 177 -7.51 -18.83 -5.99
N ILE A 178 -7.35 -17.51 -6.18
CA ILE A 178 -7.91 -16.52 -5.26
C ILE A 178 -9.44 -16.34 -5.37
N ASN A 179 -10.09 -17.07 -6.29
CA ASN A 179 -11.57 -17.12 -6.36
C ASN A 179 -12.19 -17.87 -5.18
N ILE A 180 -11.44 -18.73 -4.49
CA ILE A 180 -11.92 -19.43 -3.29
C ILE A 180 -12.08 -18.50 -2.08
N LEU A 181 -11.46 -17.33 -2.12
CA LEU A 181 -11.54 -16.37 -1.02
C LEU A 181 -12.92 -15.71 -1.00
N PRO A 182 -13.56 -15.62 0.17
CA PRO A 182 -14.80 -14.87 0.32
C PRO A 182 -14.59 -13.37 0.03
N PHE A 183 -15.69 -12.64 -0.19
CA PHE A 183 -15.61 -11.19 -0.22
C PHE A 183 -15.17 -10.63 1.13
N PRO A 184 -14.46 -9.49 1.15
CA PRO A 184 -14.04 -8.88 2.41
C PRO A 184 -15.25 -8.55 3.28
N ASN A 185 -15.16 -8.80 4.59
CA ASN A 185 -16.24 -8.61 5.55
C ASN A 185 -16.47 -7.14 5.88
N ARG A 186 -17.02 -6.40 4.91
CA ARG A 186 -17.24 -4.95 5.01
C ARG A 186 -18.22 -4.54 6.10
N GLN A 187 -19.11 -5.45 6.51
CA GLN A 187 -20.10 -5.17 7.56
C GLN A 187 -19.49 -5.05 8.96
N LYS A 188 -18.24 -5.50 9.15
CA LYS A 188 -17.52 -5.45 10.43
C LYS A 188 -16.96 -4.06 10.77
N ILE A 189 -16.98 -3.13 9.83
CA ILE A 189 -16.49 -1.75 10.04
C ILE A 189 -17.53 -0.73 9.58
N ASP A 190 -17.45 0.48 10.13
CA ASP A 190 -18.35 1.57 9.75
C ASP A 190 -17.85 2.30 8.50
N PHE A 191 -18.37 1.91 7.33
CA PHE A 191 -18.07 2.58 6.07
C PHE A 191 -18.60 4.00 5.97
N THR A 192 -19.56 4.41 6.80
CA THR A 192 -20.13 5.78 6.77
C THR A 192 -19.05 6.83 6.98
N ASN A 193 -18.11 6.56 7.90
CA ASN A 193 -17.00 7.47 8.16
C ASN A 193 -16.06 7.62 6.95
N TYR A 194 -15.77 6.52 6.24
CA TYR A 194 -14.96 6.55 5.02
C TYR A 194 -15.65 7.35 3.91
N LEU A 195 -16.88 7.02 3.60
CA LEU A 195 -17.66 7.67 2.54
C LEU A 195 -17.83 9.17 2.80
N ASN A 196 -18.16 9.53 4.04
CA ASN A 196 -18.34 10.93 4.45
C ASN A 196 -17.01 11.70 4.41
N SER A 197 -15.91 11.09 4.85
CA SER A 197 -14.58 11.71 4.81
C SER A 197 -14.20 12.05 3.37
N TRP A 198 -14.29 11.09 2.46
CA TRP A 198 -14.04 11.31 1.04
C TRP A 198 -14.98 12.37 0.45
N LYS A 199 -16.29 12.28 0.74
CA LYS A 199 -17.30 13.22 0.22
C LYS A 199 -17.03 14.65 0.66
N THR A 200 -16.72 14.83 1.93
CA THR A 200 -16.48 16.15 2.53
C THR A 200 -15.22 16.82 1.99
N HIS A 201 -14.13 16.05 1.83
CA HIS A 201 -12.83 16.61 1.49
C HIS A 201 -12.53 16.60 -0.02
N HIS A 202 -13.16 15.72 -0.79
CA HIS A 202 -12.88 15.53 -2.21
C HIS A 202 -14.11 15.70 -3.12
N GLY A 203 -15.31 15.89 -2.54
CA GLY A 203 -16.55 16.09 -3.29
C GLY A 203 -17.22 14.80 -3.79
N TYR A 204 -16.62 13.62 -3.54
CA TYR A 204 -17.14 12.31 -3.92
C TYR A 204 -16.78 11.25 -2.88
N SER A 205 -17.61 10.24 -2.73
CA SER A 205 -17.36 9.08 -1.87
C SER A 205 -16.62 8.00 -2.66
N MET A 206 -15.70 7.27 -1.99
CA MET A 206 -14.88 6.25 -2.65
C MET A 206 -14.77 5.00 -1.78
N MET A 207 -14.79 3.83 -2.42
CA MET A 207 -14.49 2.54 -1.80
C MET A 207 -13.38 1.80 -2.53
N SER A 208 -12.58 1.04 -1.78
CA SER A 208 -11.48 0.25 -2.34
C SER A 208 -11.92 -1.18 -2.67
N VAL A 209 -11.43 -1.69 -3.81
CA VAL A 209 -11.61 -3.09 -4.25
C VAL A 209 -10.27 -3.62 -4.75
N ASN A 210 -9.95 -4.87 -4.41
CA ASN A 210 -8.79 -5.57 -4.91
C ASN A 210 -9.23 -6.70 -5.85
N THR A 211 -8.66 -6.76 -7.05
CA THR A 211 -8.98 -7.82 -8.02
C THR A 211 -7.84 -8.79 -8.24
N MET A 212 -6.62 -8.43 -7.81
CA MET A 212 -5.43 -9.25 -8.04
C MET A 212 -4.50 -9.27 -6.84
N ARG A 213 -3.63 -10.25 -6.77
CA ARG A 213 -2.56 -10.37 -5.79
C ARG A 213 -1.22 -10.60 -6.47
N GLY A 214 -0.22 -9.80 -6.08
CA GLY A 214 1.14 -9.85 -6.59
C GLY A 214 1.35 -9.07 -7.90
N CYS A 215 2.61 -8.71 -8.13
CA CYS A 215 3.05 -7.96 -9.29
C CYS A 215 4.26 -8.67 -9.92
N PRO A 216 4.20 -9.11 -11.19
CA PRO A 216 5.26 -9.90 -11.81
C PRO A 216 6.47 -9.06 -12.26
N TYR A 217 6.43 -7.75 -12.05
CA TYR A 217 7.52 -6.85 -12.46
C TYR A 217 8.61 -6.75 -11.40
N THR A 218 9.82 -6.39 -11.83
CA THR A 218 11.05 -6.45 -11.03
C THR A 218 11.58 -5.07 -10.61
N CYS A 219 10.72 -4.04 -10.58
CA CYS A 219 11.15 -2.70 -10.19
C CYS A 219 11.87 -2.71 -8.83
N LYS A 220 13.10 -2.18 -8.81
CA LYS A 220 14.05 -2.32 -7.68
C LYS A 220 13.59 -1.67 -6.37
N TRP A 221 12.76 -0.65 -6.44
CA TRP A 221 12.26 0.07 -5.24
C TRP A 221 10.95 -0.51 -4.68
N CYS A 222 10.29 -1.42 -5.42
CA CYS A 222 8.94 -1.86 -5.10
C CYS A 222 8.95 -3.05 -4.14
N SER A 223 8.28 -2.90 -2.99
CA SER A 223 8.09 -4.00 -2.05
C SER A 223 7.02 -4.96 -2.54
N ARG A 224 7.33 -6.25 -2.53
CA ARG A 224 6.43 -7.37 -2.86
C ARG A 224 6.32 -8.35 -1.69
N ALA A 225 6.40 -7.83 -0.47
CA ALA A 225 6.60 -8.60 0.73
C ALA A 225 5.49 -9.62 1.04
N VAL A 226 4.25 -9.36 0.65
CA VAL A 226 3.10 -10.24 0.96
C VAL A 226 2.83 -11.22 -0.17
N TYR A 227 2.64 -10.72 -1.40
CA TYR A 227 2.13 -11.51 -2.52
C TYR A 227 3.21 -11.96 -3.51
N GLY A 228 4.47 -11.54 -3.30
CA GLY A 228 5.60 -11.92 -4.14
C GLY A 228 5.55 -11.42 -5.57
N GLY A 229 6.45 -11.95 -6.42
CA GLY A 229 6.56 -11.66 -7.84
C GLY A 229 5.56 -12.44 -8.72
N THR A 230 4.37 -12.72 -8.22
CA THR A 230 3.34 -13.52 -8.91
C THR A 230 2.23 -12.66 -9.47
N TYR A 231 1.38 -13.28 -10.28
CA TYR A 231 0.15 -12.67 -10.75
C TYR A 231 -0.99 -13.67 -10.60
N ARG A 232 -1.93 -13.37 -9.72
CA ARG A 232 -3.15 -14.15 -9.50
C ARG A 232 -4.32 -13.19 -9.46
N ARG A 233 -5.39 -13.51 -10.15
CA ARG A 233 -6.51 -12.58 -10.32
C ARG A 233 -7.84 -13.28 -10.15
N ARG A 234 -8.79 -12.58 -9.54
CA ARG A 234 -10.18 -13.02 -9.39
C ARG A 234 -10.89 -12.99 -10.75
N SER A 235 -11.84 -13.90 -10.93
CA SER A 235 -12.63 -13.93 -12.15
C SER A 235 -13.41 -12.63 -12.36
N PRO A 236 -13.64 -12.21 -13.61
CA PRO A 236 -14.45 -11.02 -13.92
C PRO A 236 -15.84 -11.08 -13.28
N GLN A 237 -16.45 -12.27 -13.25
CA GLN A 237 -17.76 -12.53 -12.67
C GLN A 237 -17.80 -12.20 -11.17
N LEU A 238 -16.83 -12.70 -10.40
CA LEU A 238 -16.76 -12.45 -8.96
C LEU A 238 -16.47 -10.97 -8.66
N VAL A 239 -15.63 -10.31 -9.45
CA VAL A 239 -15.38 -8.88 -9.28
C VAL A 239 -16.65 -8.07 -9.56
N ALA A 240 -17.39 -8.40 -10.63
CA ALA A 240 -18.66 -7.75 -10.94
C ALA A 240 -19.72 -8.00 -9.85
N GLN A 241 -19.79 -9.21 -9.28
CA GLN A 241 -20.67 -9.52 -8.14
C GLN A 241 -20.33 -8.67 -6.91
N GLU A 242 -19.05 -8.54 -6.58
CA GLU A 242 -18.62 -7.68 -5.46
C GLU A 242 -18.97 -6.22 -5.71
N LEU A 243 -18.74 -5.70 -6.93
CA LEU A 243 -19.14 -4.34 -7.29
C LEU A 243 -20.65 -4.13 -7.22
N LYS A 244 -21.45 -5.11 -7.65
CA LYS A 244 -22.92 -5.06 -7.52
C LYS A 244 -23.36 -4.99 -6.07
N MET A 245 -22.77 -5.83 -5.21
CA MET A 245 -23.02 -5.78 -3.77
C MET A 245 -22.65 -4.43 -3.17
N ILE A 246 -21.49 -3.87 -3.55
CA ILE A 246 -21.05 -2.54 -3.09
C ILE A 246 -22.01 -1.46 -3.55
N LYS A 247 -22.43 -1.49 -4.83
CA LYS A 247 -23.38 -0.55 -5.42
C LYS A 247 -24.71 -0.55 -4.67
N ASP A 248 -25.27 -1.74 -4.42
CA ASP A 248 -26.57 -1.89 -3.79
C ASP A 248 -26.56 -1.57 -2.30
N THR A 249 -25.44 -1.84 -1.60
CA THR A 249 -25.37 -1.68 -0.14
C THR A 249 -24.86 -0.31 0.28
N TYR A 250 -23.82 0.21 -0.39
CA TYR A 250 -23.11 1.42 0.03
C TYR A 250 -23.27 2.59 -0.94
N ASN A 251 -23.56 2.29 -2.21
CA ASN A 251 -23.75 3.26 -3.28
C ASN A 251 -22.66 4.36 -3.31
N PRO A 252 -21.35 4.01 -3.37
CA PRO A 252 -20.29 4.99 -3.45
C PRO A 252 -20.31 5.69 -4.83
N ASP A 253 -19.83 6.94 -4.87
CA ASP A 253 -19.68 7.65 -6.15
C ASP A 253 -18.60 7.01 -7.04
N MET A 254 -17.57 6.39 -6.42
CA MET A 254 -16.40 5.85 -7.15
C MET A 254 -15.81 4.62 -6.45
N ILE A 255 -15.06 3.84 -7.25
CA ILE A 255 -14.21 2.74 -6.78
C ILE A 255 -12.74 3.07 -7.06
N TRP A 256 -11.88 2.77 -6.10
CA TRP A 256 -10.45 2.66 -6.31
C TRP A 256 -10.05 1.19 -6.35
N PHE A 257 -9.63 0.72 -7.53
CA PHE A 257 -8.97 -0.58 -7.62
C PHE A 257 -7.53 -0.45 -7.11
N VAL A 258 -7.26 -1.10 -5.97
CA VAL A 258 -5.95 -1.05 -5.30
C VAL A 258 -4.94 -2.05 -5.88
N ASP A 259 -5.18 -2.50 -7.08
CA ASP A 259 -4.30 -3.41 -7.81
C ASP A 259 -2.99 -2.72 -8.20
N ASP A 260 -1.86 -3.41 -8.11
CA ASP A 260 -0.55 -2.88 -8.51
C ASP A 260 -0.49 -2.50 -10.00
N VAL A 261 -1.12 -3.31 -10.88
CA VAL A 261 -1.25 -3.05 -12.31
C VAL A 261 -2.54 -3.68 -12.85
N PHE A 262 -3.59 -2.90 -12.97
CA PHE A 262 -4.92 -3.39 -13.35
C PHE A 262 -4.99 -4.01 -14.75
N THR A 263 -4.19 -3.52 -15.71
CA THR A 263 -4.29 -3.86 -17.13
C THR A 263 -3.32 -4.96 -17.60
N ILE A 264 -2.77 -5.80 -16.71
CA ILE A 264 -1.82 -6.86 -17.10
C ILE A 264 -2.42 -7.81 -18.15
N HIS A 265 -3.68 -8.18 -18.00
CA HIS A 265 -4.32 -9.20 -18.83
C HIS A 265 -5.52 -8.61 -19.60
N HIS A 266 -5.32 -8.28 -20.88
CA HIS A 266 -6.29 -7.57 -21.70
C HIS A 266 -7.59 -8.36 -21.93
N LYS A 267 -7.50 -9.69 -22.12
CA LYS A 267 -8.68 -10.54 -22.27
C LYS A 267 -9.56 -10.49 -21.01
N TRP A 268 -8.94 -10.57 -19.82
CA TRP A 268 -9.67 -10.43 -18.55
C TRP A 268 -10.38 -9.06 -18.45
N LEU A 269 -9.74 -7.98 -18.92
CA LEU A 269 -10.34 -6.64 -18.92
C LEU A 269 -11.57 -6.57 -19.83
N THR A 270 -11.54 -7.21 -21.01
CA THR A 270 -12.69 -7.28 -21.89
C THR A 270 -13.84 -8.04 -21.22
N GLU A 271 -13.56 -9.22 -20.66
CA GLU A 271 -14.55 -10.02 -19.93
C GLU A 271 -15.12 -9.27 -18.72
N PHE A 272 -14.27 -8.52 -17.99
CA PHE A 272 -14.71 -7.66 -16.88
C PHE A 272 -15.66 -6.56 -17.35
N ALA A 273 -15.37 -5.90 -18.46
CA ALA A 273 -16.24 -4.87 -19.02
C ALA A 273 -17.61 -5.41 -19.44
N GLU A 274 -17.67 -6.64 -19.93
CA GLU A 274 -18.91 -7.33 -20.25
C GLU A 274 -19.70 -7.71 -18.98
N GLU A 275 -19.02 -8.27 -17.98
CA GLU A 275 -19.66 -8.72 -16.75
C GLU A 275 -20.20 -7.57 -15.89
N VAL A 276 -19.48 -6.46 -15.74
CA VAL A 276 -20.00 -5.30 -14.99
C VAL A 276 -21.23 -4.68 -15.65
N LYS A 277 -21.29 -4.71 -16.99
CA LYS A 277 -22.48 -4.28 -17.73
C LYS A 277 -23.65 -5.25 -17.56
N LYS A 278 -23.40 -6.55 -17.71
CA LYS A 278 -24.40 -7.62 -17.59
C LYS A 278 -25.05 -7.65 -16.21
N GLN A 279 -24.27 -7.44 -15.15
CA GLN A 279 -24.72 -7.48 -13.76
C GLN A 279 -25.23 -6.13 -13.24
N ASP A 280 -25.32 -5.10 -14.08
CA ASP A 280 -25.60 -3.71 -13.64
C ASP A 280 -24.70 -3.23 -12.50
N ALA A 281 -23.42 -3.56 -12.59
CA ALA A 281 -22.41 -3.32 -11.55
C ALA A 281 -21.45 -2.17 -11.89
N ILE A 282 -21.74 -1.38 -12.92
CA ILE A 282 -20.89 -0.24 -13.29
C ILE A 282 -20.97 0.82 -12.20
N ILE A 283 -19.81 1.14 -11.62
CA ILE A 283 -19.53 2.27 -10.75
C ILE A 283 -18.32 2.99 -11.37
N PRO A 284 -18.25 4.31 -11.43
CA PRO A 284 -17.05 5.02 -11.87
C PRO A 284 -15.82 4.55 -11.06
N TYR A 285 -14.67 4.34 -11.73
CA TYR A 285 -13.50 3.83 -11.03
C TYR A 285 -12.18 4.40 -11.56
N GLU A 286 -11.15 4.37 -10.70
CA GLU A 286 -9.77 4.65 -11.07
C GLU A 286 -8.87 3.44 -10.83
N ILE A 287 -7.78 3.38 -11.59
CA ILE A 287 -6.81 2.27 -11.58
C ILE A 287 -5.38 2.77 -11.62
N ILE A 288 -4.45 1.89 -11.23
CA ILE A 288 -3.03 2.03 -11.52
C ILE A 288 -2.66 1.10 -12.68
N SER A 289 -1.84 1.60 -13.60
CA SER A 289 -1.34 0.84 -14.74
C SER A 289 0.10 1.19 -15.10
N ARG A 290 0.68 0.38 -15.97
CA ARG A 290 1.96 0.62 -16.65
C ARG A 290 1.70 1.02 -18.09
N ALA A 291 2.54 1.88 -18.65
CA ALA A 291 2.41 2.33 -20.03
C ALA A 291 2.51 1.18 -21.05
N ASP A 292 3.36 0.18 -20.80
CA ASP A 292 3.51 -1.01 -21.64
C ASP A 292 2.31 -1.98 -21.58
N ARG A 293 1.32 -1.70 -20.73
CA ARG A 293 0.05 -2.43 -20.62
C ARG A 293 -1.16 -1.62 -21.08
N LEU A 294 -0.91 -0.49 -21.71
CA LEU A 294 -1.92 0.36 -22.32
C LEU A 294 -1.76 0.37 -23.85
N ASN A 295 -2.87 0.42 -24.52
CA ASN A 295 -3.03 0.73 -25.93
C ASN A 295 -4.44 1.32 -26.14
N GLU A 296 -4.76 1.70 -27.34
CA GLU A 296 -6.04 2.36 -27.65
C GLU A 296 -7.26 1.47 -27.31
N ASP A 297 -7.22 0.18 -27.62
CA ASP A 297 -8.32 -0.75 -27.34
C ASP A 297 -8.53 -0.97 -25.85
N VAL A 298 -7.43 -1.09 -25.08
CA VAL A 298 -7.46 -1.16 -23.61
C VAL A 298 -8.09 0.10 -23.03
N ILE A 299 -7.71 1.28 -23.50
CA ILE A 299 -8.25 2.57 -23.03
C ILE A 299 -9.75 2.69 -23.37
N LYS A 300 -10.17 2.27 -24.55
CA LYS A 300 -11.59 2.23 -24.93
C LYS A 300 -12.38 1.27 -24.05
N THR A 301 -11.84 0.08 -23.76
CA THR A 301 -12.47 -0.91 -22.90
C THR A 301 -12.59 -0.42 -21.45
N LEU A 302 -11.54 0.22 -20.92
CA LEU A 302 -11.57 0.87 -19.60
C LEU A 302 -12.70 1.91 -19.54
N LYS A 303 -12.78 2.79 -20.53
CA LYS A 303 -13.84 3.80 -20.58
C LYS A 303 -15.23 3.17 -20.64
N ALA A 304 -15.42 2.14 -21.45
CA ALA A 304 -16.71 1.46 -21.61
C ALA A 304 -17.16 0.72 -20.33
N SER A 305 -16.22 0.33 -19.45
CA SER A 305 -16.51 -0.31 -18.16
C SER A 305 -16.65 0.66 -16.99
N GLY A 306 -16.53 1.98 -17.22
CA GLY A 306 -16.74 2.99 -16.19
C GLY A 306 -15.46 3.61 -15.63
N CYS A 307 -14.27 3.29 -16.17
CA CYS A 307 -13.03 3.95 -15.75
C CYS A 307 -13.11 5.46 -16.08
N PHE A 308 -12.79 6.29 -15.10
CA PHE A 308 -12.67 7.74 -15.31
C PHE A 308 -11.22 8.23 -15.23
N ARG A 309 -10.34 7.51 -14.50
CA ARG A 309 -8.93 7.90 -14.35
C ARG A 309 -8.01 6.70 -14.41
N VAL A 310 -6.90 6.86 -15.13
CA VAL A 310 -5.78 5.90 -15.16
C VAL A 310 -4.53 6.56 -14.58
N TRP A 311 -3.99 6.00 -13.51
CA TRP A 311 -2.70 6.37 -12.97
C TRP A 311 -1.60 5.58 -13.67
N VAL A 312 -0.76 6.26 -14.44
CA VAL A 312 0.35 5.65 -15.18
C VAL A 312 1.64 5.93 -14.43
N GLY A 313 2.28 4.89 -13.93
CA GLY A 313 3.58 5.04 -13.25
C GLY A 313 4.66 5.46 -14.24
N ALA A 314 5.06 6.71 -14.27
CA ALA A 314 6.19 7.19 -15.05
C ALA A 314 7.51 7.09 -14.28
N GLU A 315 7.50 7.41 -13.00
CA GLU A 315 8.59 7.45 -12.04
C GLU A 315 9.65 8.54 -12.37
N SER A 316 10.13 8.64 -13.61
CA SER A 316 11.04 9.66 -14.09
C SER A 316 10.76 10.02 -15.56
N GLY A 317 11.18 11.20 -15.97
CA GLY A 317 11.24 11.59 -17.39
C GLY A 317 12.57 11.25 -18.06
N SER A 318 13.55 10.75 -17.31
CA SER A 318 14.85 10.33 -17.81
C SER A 318 14.89 8.83 -18.03
N GLN A 319 15.21 8.39 -19.27
CA GLN A 319 15.33 6.97 -19.60
C GLN A 319 16.45 6.32 -18.79
N LYS A 320 17.56 7.02 -18.57
CA LYS A 320 18.68 6.57 -17.73
C LYS A 320 18.19 6.16 -16.33
N ILE A 321 17.34 6.97 -15.72
CA ILE A 321 16.81 6.69 -14.37
C ILE A 321 15.79 5.55 -14.40
N ILE A 322 14.94 5.48 -15.42
CA ILE A 322 13.99 4.38 -15.62
C ILE A 322 14.70 3.04 -15.77
N ASP A 323 15.82 3.03 -16.51
CA ASP A 323 16.65 1.82 -16.69
C ASP A 323 17.34 1.42 -15.36
N ALA A 324 17.90 2.40 -14.62
CA ALA A 324 18.49 2.17 -13.31
C ALA A 324 17.48 1.57 -12.31
N MET A 325 16.20 1.94 -12.42
CA MET A 325 15.08 1.40 -11.64
C MET A 325 14.65 -0.02 -12.04
N ASP A 326 15.23 -0.63 -13.08
CA ASP A 326 14.77 -1.88 -13.72
C ASP A 326 13.24 -1.85 -14.03
N ARG A 327 12.75 -0.69 -14.46
CA ARG A 327 11.33 -0.55 -14.73
C ARG A 327 10.92 -1.13 -16.09
N ARG A 328 11.87 -1.17 -17.05
CA ARG A 328 11.65 -1.74 -18.38
C ARG A 328 10.48 -1.12 -19.13
N VAL A 329 10.37 0.19 -19.13
CA VAL A 329 9.37 0.98 -19.84
C VAL A 329 10.06 2.13 -20.55
N ASP A 330 9.65 2.40 -21.76
CA ASP A 330 10.10 3.57 -22.51
C ASP A 330 9.39 4.84 -22.06
N VAL A 331 10.17 5.91 -21.81
CA VAL A 331 9.65 7.21 -21.34
C VAL A 331 8.74 7.85 -22.39
N MET A 332 9.08 7.73 -23.68
CA MET A 332 8.27 8.28 -24.76
C MET A 332 6.93 7.54 -24.90
N LYS A 333 6.96 6.20 -24.71
CA LYS A 333 5.74 5.38 -24.68
C LYS A 333 4.86 5.76 -23.48
N THR A 334 5.46 6.04 -22.33
CA THR A 334 4.72 6.49 -21.14
C THR A 334 4.00 7.82 -21.44
N ARG A 335 4.69 8.76 -22.05
CA ARG A 335 4.11 10.06 -22.48
C ARG A 335 2.99 9.89 -23.49
N GLU A 336 3.20 9.02 -24.50
CA GLU A 336 2.19 8.68 -25.49
C GLU A 336 0.90 8.14 -24.83
N MET A 337 1.03 7.19 -23.88
CA MET A 337 -0.12 6.58 -23.23
C MET A 337 -0.87 7.53 -22.31
N ILE A 338 -0.18 8.44 -21.61
CA ILE A 338 -0.82 9.52 -20.84
C ILE A 338 -1.66 10.41 -21.77
N ASN A 339 -1.09 10.82 -22.91
CA ASN A 339 -1.79 11.67 -23.88
C ASN A 339 -2.97 10.94 -24.54
N LEU A 340 -2.79 9.68 -24.94
CA LEU A 340 -3.83 8.85 -25.54
C LEU A 340 -5.00 8.63 -24.57
N THR A 341 -4.71 8.38 -23.30
CA THR A 341 -5.72 8.25 -22.24
C THR A 341 -6.60 9.51 -22.19
N LYS A 342 -5.99 10.69 -22.20
CA LYS A 342 -6.72 11.97 -22.19
C LYS A 342 -7.50 12.22 -23.47
N GLN A 343 -6.94 11.86 -24.64
CA GLN A 343 -7.63 11.99 -25.94
C GLN A 343 -8.93 11.19 -25.98
N HIS A 344 -8.97 10.04 -25.30
CA HIS A 344 -10.18 9.23 -25.14
C HIS A 344 -11.12 9.72 -24.03
N GLY A 345 -10.82 10.88 -23.40
CA GLY A 345 -11.69 11.51 -22.40
C GLY A 345 -11.67 10.86 -21.03
N LEU A 346 -10.57 10.16 -20.70
CA LEU A 346 -10.27 9.74 -19.32
C LEU A 346 -9.28 10.73 -18.70
N GLU A 347 -9.28 10.85 -17.40
CA GLU A 347 -8.22 11.53 -16.70
C GLU A 347 -6.95 10.64 -16.65
N ALA A 348 -5.79 11.25 -16.81
CA ALA A 348 -4.51 10.57 -16.65
C ALA A 348 -3.77 11.14 -15.44
N GLY A 349 -3.53 10.31 -14.43
CA GLY A 349 -2.63 10.60 -13.31
C GLY A 349 -1.24 10.02 -13.57
N THR A 350 -0.20 10.54 -12.88
CA THR A 350 1.12 9.91 -12.91
C THR A 350 1.88 10.08 -11.60
N PHE A 351 2.79 9.13 -11.33
CA PHE A 351 3.68 9.13 -10.19
C PHE A 351 5.10 9.47 -10.65
N ILE A 352 5.79 10.32 -9.88
CA ILE A 352 7.19 10.70 -10.09
C ILE A 352 7.96 10.44 -8.79
N MET A 353 9.17 9.94 -8.95
CA MET A 353 10.13 9.71 -7.87
C MET A 353 11.42 10.45 -8.17
N LEU A 354 11.85 11.36 -7.30
CA LEU A 354 13.12 12.07 -7.39
C LEU A 354 14.12 11.52 -6.37
N GLY A 355 15.42 11.73 -6.61
CA GLY A 355 16.48 11.30 -5.70
C GLY A 355 16.79 9.81 -5.78
N TYR A 356 16.47 9.15 -6.90
CA TYR A 356 16.97 7.81 -7.18
C TYR A 356 18.51 7.84 -7.36
N PRO A 357 19.23 6.78 -6.98
CA PRO A 357 20.70 6.74 -7.16
C PRO A 357 21.11 7.08 -8.57
N GLY A 358 22.09 8.00 -8.70
CA GLY A 358 22.61 8.45 -10.00
C GLY A 358 21.80 9.54 -10.70
N GLU A 359 20.68 10.01 -10.12
CA GLU A 359 19.89 11.12 -10.69
C GLU A 359 20.62 12.44 -10.60
N THR A 360 20.72 13.15 -11.72
CA THR A 360 21.35 14.46 -11.86
C THR A 360 20.33 15.58 -12.09
N LYS A 361 20.78 16.84 -12.10
CA LYS A 361 19.91 17.99 -12.44
C LYS A 361 19.34 17.88 -13.86
N GLU A 362 20.10 17.30 -14.77
CA GLU A 362 19.70 17.08 -16.17
C GLU A 362 18.53 16.07 -16.23
N ASP A 363 18.62 14.97 -15.49
CA ASP A 363 17.55 13.99 -15.38
C ASP A 363 16.24 14.60 -14.81
N ILE A 364 16.37 15.52 -13.84
CA ILE A 364 15.23 16.29 -13.32
C ILE A 364 14.62 17.22 -14.37
N LYS A 365 15.45 17.86 -15.23
CA LYS A 365 14.95 18.67 -16.34
C LYS A 365 14.17 17.81 -17.36
N GLU A 366 14.66 16.61 -17.68
CA GLU A 366 13.95 15.66 -18.53
C GLU A 366 12.60 15.25 -17.91
N THR A 367 12.55 15.11 -16.58
CA THR A 367 11.30 14.85 -15.85
C THR A 367 10.33 16.05 -15.92
N ILE A 368 10.83 17.29 -15.81
CA ILE A 368 10.00 18.49 -16.04
C ILE A 368 9.44 18.48 -17.47
N GLU A 369 10.30 18.22 -18.47
CA GLU A 369 9.90 18.18 -19.87
C GLU A 369 8.86 17.08 -20.13
N HIS A 370 9.05 15.89 -19.57
CA HIS A 370 8.08 14.80 -19.61
C HIS A 370 6.71 15.23 -19.09
N LEU A 371 6.67 15.83 -17.88
CA LEU A 371 5.41 16.29 -17.28
C LEU A 371 4.75 17.41 -18.08
N VAL A 372 5.53 18.32 -18.66
CA VAL A 372 5.00 19.40 -19.51
C VAL A 372 4.38 18.83 -20.79
N GLN A 373 5.04 17.91 -21.48
CA GLN A 373 4.58 17.35 -22.74
C GLN A 373 3.44 16.33 -22.55
N ALA A 374 3.49 15.51 -21.49
CA ALA A 374 2.40 14.61 -21.15
C ALA A 374 1.19 15.37 -20.59
N ASN A 375 1.43 16.48 -19.91
CA ASN A 375 0.42 17.32 -19.26
C ASN A 375 -0.67 16.49 -18.56
N PRO A 376 -0.30 15.63 -17.59
CA PRO A 376 -1.26 14.76 -16.92
C PRO A 376 -2.30 15.59 -16.15
N SER A 377 -3.48 15.03 -15.93
CA SER A 377 -4.56 15.66 -15.14
C SER A 377 -4.13 15.87 -13.69
N GLN A 378 -3.38 14.92 -13.16
CA GLN A 378 -2.80 14.95 -11.81
C GLN A 378 -1.41 14.29 -11.81
N TYR A 379 -0.55 14.70 -10.90
CA TYR A 379 0.70 14.00 -10.63
C TYR A 379 1.10 14.15 -9.16
N THR A 380 1.83 13.17 -8.66
CA THR A 380 2.45 13.21 -7.34
C THR A 380 3.95 13.03 -7.47
N ILE A 381 4.71 13.64 -6.57
CA ILE A 381 6.17 13.53 -6.54
C ILE A 381 6.59 13.08 -5.15
N THR A 382 7.40 12.04 -5.08
CA THR A 382 8.03 11.55 -3.85
C THR A 382 9.55 11.58 -3.96
N ILE A 383 10.26 11.54 -2.82
CA ILE A 383 11.70 11.29 -2.79
C ILE A 383 11.91 9.81 -2.56
N ALA A 384 12.82 9.20 -3.33
CA ALA A 384 13.18 7.80 -3.20
C ALA A 384 13.70 7.51 -1.78
N TYR A 385 13.25 6.41 -1.20
CA TYR A 385 13.79 5.84 0.02
C TYR A 385 13.83 4.32 -0.11
N PRO A 386 14.82 3.66 0.48
CA PRO A 386 14.95 2.21 0.39
C PRO A 386 13.99 1.55 1.39
N ILE A 387 13.24 0.54 0.94
CA ILE A 387 12.38 -0.28 1.80
C ILE A 387 13.10 -1.61 2.01
N LYS A 388 13.26 -2.05 3.27
CA LYS A 388 13.92 -3.32 3.58
C LYS A 388 13.25 -4.49 2.85
N GLY A 389 14.05 -5.36 2.25
CA GLY A 389 13.58 -6.45 1.40
C GLY A 389 13.42 -6.10 -0.09
N THR A 390 13.69 -4.85 -0.50
CA THR A 390 13.78 -4.46 -1.91
C THR A 390 15.21 -4.52 -2.42
N GLU A 391 15.37 -4.60 -3.75
CA GLU A 391 16.71 -4.59 -4.37
C GLU A 391 17.40 -3.25 -4.12
N LEU A 392 16.68 -2.13 -4.21
CA LEU A 392 17.22 -0.81 -3.89
C LEU A 392 17.79 -0.75 -2.47
N TYR A 393 17.12 -1.33 -1.48
CA TYR A 393 17.63 -1.41 -0.11
C TYR A 393 18.95 -2.17 -0.06
N ASN A 394 19.01 -3.33 -0.73
CA ASN A 394 20.22 -4.19 -0.74
C ASN A 394 21.40 -3.51 -1.43
N GLU A 395 21.14 -2.76 -2.51
CA GLU A 395 22.17 -1.99 -3.22
C GLU A 395 22.71 -0.85 -2.36
N MET A 396 21.83 -0.19 -1.58
CA MET A 396 22.16 1.04 -0.86
C MET A 396 22.52 0.86 0.61
N LYS A 397 22.33 -0.32 1.21
CA LYS A 397 22.51 -0.54 2.67
C LYS A 397 23.90 -0.15 3.21
N ASN A 398 24.95 -0.28 2.40
CA ASN A 398 26.30 0.13 2.79
C ASN A 398 26.56 1.64 2.62
N GLU A 399 25.64 2.35 1.98
CA GLU A 399 25.68 3.80 1.71
C GLU A 399 24.70 4.57 2.62
N PHE A 400 24.12 3.95 3.63
CA PHE A 400 23.23 4.61 4.58
C PHE A 400 24.02 5.63 5.41
N LEU A 401 23.47 6.85 5.51
CA LEU A 401 24.12 7.95 6.24
C LEU A 401 24.06 7.77 7.75
N ASP A 402 23.02 7.11 8.25
CA ASP A 402 22.87 6.69 9.64
C ASP A 402 22.75 5.18 9.71
N GLN A 403 23.78 4.52 10.25
CA GLN A 403 23.85 3.06 10.41
C GLN A 403 23.25 2.60 11.75
N GLN A 404 22.92 3.52 12.67
CA GLN A 404 22.45 3.22 14.02
C GLN A 404 21.01 3.71 14.27
N MET A 405 20.20 3.77 13.23
CA MET A 405 18.80 4.17 13.36
C MET A 405 18.08 3.28 14.37
N ASP A 406 17.47 3.93 15.36
CA ASP A 406 16.65 3.22 16.34
C ASP A 406 15.36 2.71 15.71
N TRP A 407 15.24 1.39 15.60
CA TRP A 407 14.09 0.74 14.98
C TRP A 407 12.76 1.05 15.70
N GLU A 408 12.78 1.32 17.00
CA GLU A 408 11.57 1.57 17.80
C GLU A 408 10.93 2.95 17.49
N THR A 409 11.73 3.89 17.00
CA THR A 409 11.32 5.29 16.80
C THR A 409 11.33 5.73 15.35
N THR A 410 11.90 4.93 14.44
CA THR A 410 12.06 5.27 13.01
C THR A 410 11.39 4.24 12.11
N THR A 411 11.21 4.59 10.84
CA THR A 411 10.70 3.72 9.77
C THR A 411 11.65 3.76 8.58
N ASP A 412 11.49 2.87 7.59
CA ASP A 412 12.28 2.90 6.37
C ASP A 412 12.16 4.24 5.60
N ARG A 413 11.11 5.04 5.83
CA ARG A 413 10.96 6.39 5.27
C ARG A 413 12.00 7.38 5.79
N ASP A 414 12.54 7.11 6.97
CA ASP A 414 13.53 7.96 7.64
C ASP A 414 14.94 7.62 7.17
N ILE A 415 15.14 6.44 6.56
CA ILE A 415 16.43 6.04 6.01
C ILE A 415 16.89 7.06 4.97
N ASP A 416 18.04 7.65 5.22
CA ASP A 416 18.75 8.44 4.25
C ASP A 416 20.03 7.70 3.79
N PHE A 417 20.39 7.87 2.53
CA PHE A 417 21.52 7.19 1.92
C PHE A 417 22.27 8.14 0.99
N LYS A 418 23.49 7.80 0.64
CA LYS A 418 24.32 8.57 -0.28
C LYS A 418 23.71 8.58 -1.67
N ARG A 419 23.20 9.75 -2.06
CA ARG A 419 22.69 10.07 -3.40
C ARG A 419 23.66 10.94 -4.14
N THR A 420 23.37 11.26 -5.41
CA THR A 420 24.09 12.30 -6.17
C THR A 420 24.11 13.62 -5.43
N HIS A 421 23.00 13.97 -4.77
CA HIS A 421 22.85 15.17 -3.92
C HIS A 421 22.16 14.83 -2.61
N PRO A 422 22.32 15.63 -1.55
CA PRO A 422 21.62 15.41 -0.27
C PRO A 422 20.09 15.43 -0.41
N LYS A 423 19.37 14.78 0.51
CA LYS A 423 17.89 14.72 0.52
C LYS A 423 17.23 16.10 0.42
N GLN A 424 17.83 17.12 1.07
CA GLN A 424 17.33 18.50 1.04
C GLN A 424 17.35 19.10 -0.38
N TYR A 425 18.34 18.77 -1.20
CA TYR A 425 18.37 19.17 -2.61
C TYR A 425 17.11 18.72 -3.34
N TYR A 426 16.67 17.47 -3.14
CA TYR A 426 15.49 16.93 -3.80
C TYR A 426 14.18 17.50 -3.24
N GLN A 427 14.15 17.96 -2.00
CA GLN A 427 13.02 18.72 -1.46
C GLN A 427 12.84 20.07 -2.23
N TYR A 428 13.92 20.77 -2.53
CA TYR A 428 13.86 21.96 -3.39
C TYR A 428 13.58 21.60 -4.86
N ALA A 429 14.10 20.47 -5.34
CA ALA A 429 13.83 19.99 -6.69
C ALA A 429 12.34 19.70 -6.92
N ILE A 430 11.63 19.11 -5.95
CA ILE A 430 10.17 18.94 -6.02
C ILE A 430 9.48 20.29 -6.25
N GLN A 431 9.85 21.29 -5.45
CA GLN A 431 9.26 22.63 -5.58
C GLN A 431 9.58 23.27 -6.94
N TRP A 432 10.79 23.07 -7.44
CA TRP A 432 11.20 23.53 -8.76
C TRP A 432 10.39 22.84 -9.87
N VAL A 433 10.30 21.50 -9.86
CA VAL A 433 9.51 20.72 -10.83
C VAL A 433 8.06 21.20 -10.84
N MET A 434 7.41 21.26 -9.68
CA MET A 434 6.01 21.70 -9.57
C MET A 434 5.81 23.12 -10.13
N ASN A 435 6.73 24.04 -9.84
CA ASN A 435 6.66 25.42 -10.31
C ASN A 435 6.89 25.52 -11.83
N GLU A 436 7.87 24.79 -12.38
CA GLU A 436 8.16 24.76 -13.82
C GLU A 436 7.00 24.16 -14.62
N VAL A 437 6.47 23.02 -14.17
CA VAL A 437 5.30 22.37 -14.81
C VAL A 437 4.11 23.33 -14.78
N TYR A 438 3.83 23.95 -13.62
CA TYR A 438 2.76 24.94 -13.53
C TYR A 438 3.01 26.13 -14.46
N LEU A 439 4.26 26.64 -14.54
CA LEU A 439 4.65 27.76 -15.40
C LEU A 439 4.45 27.43 -16.90
N LYS A 440 4.64 26.21 -17.32
CA LYS A 440 4.62 25.81 -18.74
C LYS A 440 3.28 25.24 -19.22
N THR A 441 2.41 24.71 -18.33
CA THR A 441 1.21 23.96 -18.73
C THR A 441 -0.13 24.68 -18.48
N LYS A 442 -0.25 25.53 -17.46
CA LYS A 442 -1.54 26.15 -17.09
C LYS A 442 -1.68 27.55 -17.66
N ASN A 443 -2.90 27.89 -18.11
CA ASN A 443 -3.27 29.28 -18.42
C ASN A 443 -3.23 30.13 -17.15
N LYS A 444 -2.37 31.11 -17.10
CA LYS A 444 -2.15 31.99 -15.97
C LYS A 444 -2.14 33.46 -16.38
N SER A 445 -2.45 34.33 -15.45
CA SER A 445 -2.28 35.76 -15.66
C SER A 445 -0.82 36.08 -16.01
N LEU A 446 -0.60 36.85 -17.05
CA LEU A 446 0.73 37.31 -17.46
C LEU A 446 1.50 38.00 -16.32
N LEU A 447 0.78 38.67 -15.40
CA LEU A 447 1.34 39.30 -14.22
C LEU A 447 2.01 38.33 -13.25
N LYS A 448 1.65 37.04 -13.22
CA LYS A 448 2.24 36.01 -12.35
C LYS A 448 3.51 35.39 -12.93
N ILE A 449 3.77 35.53 -14.22
CA ILE A 449 4.93 34.90 -14.89
C ILE A 449 6.27 35.36 -14.30
N PRO A 450 6.54 36.67 -14.10
CA PRO A 450 7.80 37.11 -13.50
C PRO A 450 8.03 36.52 -12.10
N TYR A 451 7.00 36.51 -11.26
CA TYR A 451 7.06 35.91 -9.91
C TYR A 451 7.40 34.43 -9.96
N LEU A 452 6.73 33.66 -10.84
CA LEU A 452 6.99 32.21 -10.99
C LEU A 452 8.40 31.94 -11.51
N LYS A 453 8.92 32.76 -12.42
CA LYS A 453 10.32 32.68 -12.89
C LYS A 453 11.32 32.94 -11.77
N LEU A 454 11.09 33.99 -10.96
CA LEU A 454 11.93 34.28 -9.78
C LEU A 454 11.86 33.11 -8.76
N LYS A 455 10.70 32.53 -8.58
CA LYS A 455 10.51 31.35 -7.71
C LYS A 455 11.31 30.14 -8.21
N SER A 456 11.33 29.88 -9.52
CA SER A 456 12.16 28.85 -10.13
C SER A 456 13.66 29.10 -9.90
N LEU A 457 14.11 30.31 -10.12
CA LEU A 457 15.50 30.70 -9.85
C LEU A 457 15.88 30.52 -8.38
N LYS A 458 14.99 30.92 -7.46
CA LYS A 458 15.19 30.70 -6.02
C LYS A 458 15.39 29.23 -5.70
N TYR A 459 14.51 28.34 -6.19
CA TYR A 459 14.65 26.91 -5.90
C TYR A 459 15.93 26.32 -6.50
N GLN A 460 16.29 26.71 -7.73
CA GLN A 460 17.55 26.28 -8.33
C GLN A 460 18.75 26.75 -7.53
N LEU A 461 18.75 28.00 -7.02
CA LEU A 461 19.82 28.52 -6.16
C LEU A 461 19.89 27.70 -4.85
N GLN A 462 18.74 27.42 -4.22
CA GLN A 462 18.68 26.58 -3.02
C GLN A 462 19.23 25.18 -3.27
N MET A 463 18.95 24.58 -4.43
CA MET A 463 19.52 23.30 -4.85
C MET A 463 21.06 23.40 -4.97
N GLU A 464 21.59 24.46 -5.60
CA GLU A 464 23.04 24.63 -5.73
C GLU A 464 23.76 24.82 -4.39
N LEU A 465 23.10 25.48 -3.43
CA LEU A 465 23.64 25.70 -2.07
C LEU A 465 23.62 24.42 -1.20
N CYS A 466 22.90 23.37 -1.62
CA CYS A 466 22.82 22.08 -0.92
C CYS A 466 23.76 21.00 -1.51
N LYS A 467 24.60 21.35 -2.51
CA LYS A 467 25.53 20.40 -3.14
C LYS A 467 26.70 20.00 -2.25
#